data_eec33f3bdee00e8254dea4f67f6dba6c
#
_entry.id   eec33f3bdee00e8254dea4f67f6dba6c
#
_cell.length_a   1.000
_cell.length_b   1.000
_cell.length_c   1.000
_cell.angle_alpha   90.00
_cell.angle_beta   90.00
_cell.angle_gamma   90.00
#
_symmetry.space_group_name_H-M   'P 1'
#
loop_
_entity.id
_entity.type
_entity.pdbx_description
1 polymer ?
#
loop_
_entity_poly.entity_id
_entity_poly.type
_entity_poly.pdbx_seq_one_letter_code
_entity_poly.pdbx_strand_id
1 'polypeptide(L)'
;MQTGRVQQTLAGCIERTGKSLHSGKVSTVKLWPGFAGEGRYFDFRSNVIPASIDYATESPLCTTLRKDGYRISTVEHLLSALEAMEVDNCRIEIENSDPEDDDHVEVPIFDGSASEWVKAIEQVGLKVATDECGQSYERMAAHVNEPVHIRKNGSVAAAFPSPEVRITYGIGFPQAPAIGYQCLSSAPFDSSYYTKQIASSRTFCLYEEVEKMRNLGLIKGGGLENGIVCSASKGWLNPPLRFHDEPCRHKVLDLIGDLSLFARFGSQGIPVAHIVVYKGGHALHADLARMLSASI
;
A
#
# COMPACT_ATOMS: atom_id res chain seq x y z
N MET A 1 -7.51 20.27 5.56
CA MET A 1 -8.65 21.07 5.02
C MET A 1 -9.79 20.15 4.63
N GLN A 2 -11.00 20.69 4.50
CA GLN A 2 -12.19 19.98 4.03
C GLN A 2 -12.05 19.64 2.54
N THR A 3 -12.41 18.40 2.14
CA THR A 3 -12.39 18.00 0.73
C THR A 3 -13.69 18.32 0.00
N GLY A 4 -14.72 18.75 0.71
CA GLY A 4 -16.10 18.91 0.20
C GLY A 4 -16.82 17.59 -0.03
N ARG A 5 -16.28 16.48 0.48
CA ARG A 5 -16.85 15.13 0.41
C ARG A 5 -17.06 14.57 1.82
N VAL A 6 -18.01 13.68 1.97
CA VAL A 6 -18.21 12.92 3.21
C VAL A 6 -17.38 11.63 3.19
N GLN A 7 -17.04 11.15 4.37
CA GLN A 7 -16.33 9.89 4.54
C GLN A 7 -17.12 8.71 3.98
N GLN A 8 -16.40 7.77 3.37
CA GLN A 8 -16.96 6.60 2.73
C GLN A 8 -16.54 5.32 3.46
N THR A 9 -17.38 4.30 3.32
CA THR A 9 -17.08 2.92 3.73
C THR A 9 -17.62 1.96 2.68
N LEU A 10 -17.31 0.66 2.83
CA LEU A 10 -17.82 -0.39 1.95
C LEU A 10 -19.34 -0.52 2.09
N ALA A 11 -20.05 -0.78 0.99
CA ALA A 11 -21.49 -1.02 1.03
C ALA A 11 -21.87 -2.40 1.63
N GLY A 12 -20.91 -3.34 1.65
CA GLY A 12 -21.06 -4.69 2.22
C GLY A 12 -19.72 -5.29 2.60
N CYS A 13 -19.71 -6.56 3.02
CA CYS A 13 -18.49 -7.29 3.37
C CYS A 13 -17.78 -7.84 2.14
N ILE A 14 -16.46 -7.93 2.23
CA ILE A 14 -15.57 -8.62 1.29
C ILE A 14 -14.83 -9.69 2.07
N GLU A 15 -14.70 -10.90 1.51
CA GLU A 15 -13.82 -11.94 2.03
C GLU A 15 -12.89 -12.43 0.92
N ARG A 16 -11.61 -12.50 1.21
CA ARG A 16 -10.57 -13.00 0.30
C ARG A 16 -9.57 -13.86 1.06
N THR A 17 -9.33 -15.04 0.52
CA THR A 17 -8.33 -15.99 1.04
C THR A 17 -7.23 -16.17 0.01
N GLY A 18 -5.99 -16.16 0.46
CA GLY A 18 -4.86 -16.33 -0.45
C GLY A 18 -3.56 -16.64 0.27
N LYS A 19 -2.54 -16.95 -0.52
CA LYS A 19 -1.20 -17.22 -0.05
C LYS A 19 -0.44 -15.92 0.17
N SER A 20 0.33 -15.85 1.23
CA SER A 20 1.19 -14.71 1.58
C SER A 20 2.56 -14.82 0.91
N LEU A 21 3.20 -13.68 0.66
CA LEU A 21 4.49 -13.62 -0.07
C LEU A 21 5.66 -14.16 0.75
N HIS A 22 5.86 -13.64 1.96
CA HIS A 22 7.07 -13.93 2.74
C HIS A 22 6.93 -15.22 3.56
N SER A 23 5.84 -15.38 4.27
CA SER A 23 5.59 -16.59 5.08
C SER A 23 5.24 -17.81 4.23
N GLY A 24 4.60 -17.59 3.09
CA GLY A 24 4.06 -18.66 2.24
C GLY A 24 2.81 -19.33 2.82
N LYS A 25 2.31 -18.84 3.95
CA LYS A 25 1.10 -19.34 4.62
C LYS A 25 -0.16 -18.78 3.95
N VAL A 26 -1.28 -19.41 4.21
CA VAL A 26 -2.58 -18.94 3.73
C VAL A 26 -3.23 -18.11 4.85
N SER A 27 -3.75 -16.96 4.47
CA SER A 27 -4.55 -16.11 5.35
C SER A 27 -5.86 -15.69 4.69
N THR A 28 -6.86 -15.39 5.51
CA THR A 28 -8.15 -14.87 5.08
C THR A 28 -8.31 -13.46 5.62
N VAL A 29 -8.64 -12.53 4.72
CA VAL A 29 -8.95 -11.14 5.06
C VAL A 29 -10.42 -10.89 4.80
N LYS A 30 -11.10 -10.34 5.80
CA LYS A 30 -12.49 -9.89 5.73
C LYS A 30 -12.52 -8.38 5.93
N LEU A 31 -13.04 -7.67 4.94
CA LEU A 31 -13.22 -6.22 4.99
C LEU A 31 -14.67 -5.92 5.36
N TRP A 32 -14.88 -5.23 6.47
CA TRP A 32 -16.18 -4.85 6.98
C TRP A 32 -16.38 -3.34 6.84
N PRO A 33 -17.61 -2.86 6.60
CA PRO A 33 -17.93 -1.46 6.75
C PRO A 33 -17.50 -0.94 8.13
N GLY A 34 -16.82 0.20 8.19
CA GLY A 34 -16.47 0.90 9.42
C GLY A 34 -17.37 2.11 9.65
N PHE A 35 -17.49 2.55 10.90
CA PHE A 35 -18.21 3.77 11.25
C PHE A 35 -17.42 5.03 10.89
N ALA A 36 -18.13 6.13 10.65
CA ALA A 36 -17.49 7.42 10.39
C ALA A 36 -16.58 7.82 11.56
N GLY A 37 -15.37 8.24 11.23
CA GLY A 37 -14.36 8.64 12.20
C GLY A 37 -13.49 7.52 12.78
N GLU A 38 -13.79 6.24 12.50
CA GLU A 38 -12.94 5.14 12.95
C GLU A 38 -11.64 5.02 12.14
N GLY A 39 -11.71 5.37 10.85
CA GLY A 39 -10.59 5.15 9.93
C GLY A 39 -10.44 3.67 9.55
N ARG A 40 -9.24 3.32 9.12
CA ARG A 40 -8.87 1.94 8.75
C ARG A 40 -8.08 1.31 9.88
N TYR A 41 -8.45 0.08 10.26
CA TYR A 41 -7.74 -0.67 11.28
C TYR A 41 -7.80 -2.17 11.01
N PHE A 42 -6.77 -2.86 11.44
CA PHE A 42 -6.71 -4.32 11.42
C PHE A 42 -7.21 -4.89 12.74
N ASP A 43 -7.95 -5.99 12.64
CA ASP A 43 -8.38 -6.81 13.78
C ASP A 43 -7.80 -8.20 13.61
N PHE A 44 -6.79 -8.51 14.40
CA PHE A 44 -6.15 -9.83 14.42
C PHE A 44 -6.30 -10.44 15.80
N ARG A 45 -7.06 -11.54 15.92
CA ARG A 45 -7.33 -12.21 17.20
C ARG A 45 -7.87 -11.25 18.28
N SER A 46 -8.82 -10.40 17.91
CA SER A 46 -9.39 -9.36 18.77
C SER A 46 -8.38 -8.27 19.23
N ASN A 47 -7.20 -8.21 18.61
CA ASN A 47 -6.24 -7.13 18.82
C ASN A 47 -6.36 -6.11 17.71
N VAL A 48 -6.75 -4.91 18.06
CA VAL A 48 -6.94 -3.79 17.12
C VAL A 48 -5.63 -3.05 16.90
N ILE A 49 -5.16 -3.05 15.65
CA ILE A 49 -3.97 -2.32 15.20
C ILE A 49 -4.43 -1.27 14.18
N PRO A 50 -4.44 0.03 14.53
CA PRO A 50 -4.77 1.07 13.57
C PRO A 50 -3.83 1.04 12.35
N ALA A 51 -4.38 1.23 11.15
CA ALA A 51 -3.58 1.43 9.94
C ALA A 51 -3.00 2.85 9.96
N SER A 52 -2.01 3.06 10.81
CA SER A 52 -1.37 4.35 11.06
C SER A 52 0.15 4.23 11.06
N ILE A 53 0.82 5.30 10.63
CA ILE A 53 2.28 5.40 10.62
C ILE A 53 2.90 5.23 12.01
N ASP A 54 2.13 5.50 13.07
CA ASP A 54 2.57 5.34 14.46
C ASP A 54 2.86 3.87 14.81
N TYR A 55 2.26 2.92 14.09
CA TYR A 55 2.44 1.48 14.27
C TYR A 55 3.32 0.83 13.20
N ALA A 56 3.74 1.60 12.18
CA ALA A 56 4.62 1.09 11.13
C ALA A 56 6.03 0.85 11.66
N THR A 57 6.53 -0.36 11.47
CA THR A 57 7.88 -0.78 11.87
C THR A 57 8.75 -1.07 10.66
N GLU A 58 10.07 -0.91 10.81
CA GLU A 58 11.00 -1.33 9.77
C GLU A 58 10.88 -2.83 9.53
N SER A 59 10.69 -3.18 8.28
CA SER A 59 10.57 -4.56 7.81
C SER A 59 11.23 -4.69 6.44
N PRO A 60 11.98 -5.77 6.18
CA PRO A 60 12.54 -6.00 4.86
C PRO A 60 11.43 -6.24 3.84
N LEU A 61 11.47 -5.52 2.72
CA LEU A 61 10.69 -5.77 1.51
C LEU A 61 9.16 -5.57 1.61
N CYS A 62 8.61 -5.20 2.76
CA CYS A 62 7.17 -4.94 2.91
C CYS A 62 6.90 -3.95 4.03
N THR A 63 5.68 -3.46 4.13
CA THR A 63 5.22 -2.64 5.24
C THR A 63 4.58 -3.52 6.30
N THR A 64 5.03 -3.36 7.55
CA THR A 64 4.57 -4.13 8.71
C THR A 64 4.04 -3.19 9.78
N LEU A 65 2.85 -3.48 10.28
CA LEU A 65 2.26 -2.82 11.44
C LEU A 65 2.48 -3.69 12.69
N ARG A 66 2.81 -3.04 13.81
CA ARG A 66 3.02 -3.73 15.09
C ARG A 66 2.39 -2.97 16.24
N LYS A 67 1.67 -3.71 17.11
CA LYS A 67 1.12 -3.20 18.36
C LYS A 67 0.97 -4.36 19.36
N ASP A 68 1.33 -4.10 20.62
CA ASP A 68 1.14 -5.02 21.76
C ASP A 68 1.65 -6.47 21.52
N GLY A 69 2.75 -6.59 20.77
CA GLY A 69 3.36 -7.88 20.41
C GLY A 69 2.86 -8.45 19.08
N TYR A 70 1.67 -8.09 18.61
CA TYR A 70 1.09 -8.57 17.35
C TYR A 70 1.66 -7.84 16.13
N ARG A 71 1.79 -8.56 15.01
CA ARG A 71 2.35 -8.04 13.74
C ARG A 71 1.48 -8.44 12.56
N ILE A 72 1.29 -7.49 11.66
CA ILE A 72 0.62 -7.71 10.37
C ILE A 72 1.53 -7.20 9.27
N SER A 73 1.95 -8.07 8.37
CA SER A 73 2.91 -7.75 7.31
C SER A 73 2.27 -7.68 5.92
N THR A 74 2.97 -7.04 4.96
CA THR A 74 2.56 -6.90 3.55
C THR A 74 1.20 -6.19 3.42
N VAL A 75 1.03 -5.12 4.20
CA VAL A 75 -0.24 -4.38 4.25
C VAL A 75 -0.40 -3.37 3.09
N GLU A 76 0.69 -3.02 2.43
CA GLU A 76 0.78 -1.92 1.46
C GLU A 76 -0.16 -2.08 0.26
N HIS A 77 -0.32 -3.28 -0.31
CA HIS A 77 -1.16 -3.47 -1.50
C HIS A 77 -2.65 -3.32 -1.18
N LEU A 78 -3.09 -3.87 -0.05
CA LEU A 78 -4.46 -3.70 0.45
C LEU A 78 -4.73 -2.23 0.79
N LEU A 79 -3.83 -1.62 1.55
CA LEU A 79 -3.97 -0.22 1.96
C LEU A 79 -3.92 0.73 0.76
N SER A 80 -3.12 0.42 -0.27
CA SER A 80 -3.09 1.15 -1.53
C SER A 80 -4.45 1.14 -2.22
N ALA A 81 -5.10 -0.03 -2.30
CA ALA A 81 -6.43 -0.15 -2.88
C ALA A 81 -7.48 0.62 -2.06
N LEU A 82 -7.49 0.46 -0.73
CA LEU A 82 -8.44 1.16 0.14
C LEU A 82 -8.30 2.69 0.03
N GLU A 83 -7.06 3.19 0.02
CA GLU A 83 -6.78 4.64 -0.12
C GLU A 83 -7.25 5.18 -1.47
N ALA A 84 -6.82 4.55 -2.55
CA ALA A 84 -7.10 5.02 -3.90
C ALA A 84 -8.56 4.86 -4.31
N MET A 85 -9.27 3.89 -3.74
CA MET A 85 -10.70 3.67 -3.94
C MET A 85 -11.57 4.44 -2.94
N GLU A 86 -10.98 5.33 -2.14
CA GLU A 86 -11.67 6.23 -1.21
C GLU A 86 -12.46 5.48 -0.10
N VAL A 87 -11.97 4.34 0.36
CA VAL A 87 -12.51 3.62 1.52
C VAL A 87 -11.89 4.22 2.78
N ASP A 88 -12.54 5.21 3.37
CA ASP A 88 -11.99 5.99 4.50
C ASP A 88 -12.09 5.24 5.83
N ASN A 89 -13.16 4.45 6.01
CA ASN A 89 -13.43 3.70 7.23
C ASN A 89 -13.64 2.22 6.90
N CYS A 90 -12.84 1.35 7.52
CA CYS A 90 -12.88 -0.10 7.26
C CYS A 90 -12.27 -0.88 8.41
N ARG A 91 -13.00 -1.85 8.95
CA ARG A 91 -12.44 -2.90 9.81
C ARG A 91 -11.88 -4.01 8.93
N ILE A 92 -10.60 -4.31 9.08
CA ILE A 92 -9.86 -5.32 8.33
C ILE A 92 -9.59 -6.48 9.27
N GLU A 93 -10.48 -7.45 9.30
CA GLU A 93 -10.31 -8.68 10.08
C GLU A 93 -9.40 -9.62 9.29
N ILE A 94 -8.36 -10.13 9.94
CA ILE A 94 -7.41 -11.05 9.31
C ILE A 94 -7.22 -12.29 10.16
N GLU A 95 -7.31 -13.44 9.51
CA GLU A 95 -7.18 -14.75 10.13
C GLU A 95 -6.05 -15.54 9.51
N ASN A 96 -5.31 -16.25 10.34
CA ASN A 96 -4.24 -17.16 9.95
C ASN A 96 -4.79 -18.58 9.85
N SER A 97 -4.42 -19.30 8.79
CA SER A 97 -4.75 -20.73 8.70
C SER A 97 -3.90 -21.63 9.61
N ASP A 98 -2.79 -21.09 10.13
CA ASP A 98 -1.88 -21.81 11.01
C ASP A 98 -2.07 -21.38 12.48
N PRO A 99 -2.58 -22.27 13.34
CA PRO A 99 -2.80 -21.93 14.73
C PRO A 99 -1.52 -21.72 15.56
N GLU A 100 -0.34 -22.15 15.05
CA GLU A 100 0.94 -21.97 15.75
C GLU A 100 1.54 -20.57 15.61
N ASP A 101 1.09 -19.77 14.63
CA ASP A 101 1.49 -18.36 14.48
C ASP A 101 0.58 -17.45 15.33
N ASP A 102 0.91 -17.36 16.62
CA ASP A 102 0.06 -16.64 17.56
C ASP A 102 0.17 -15.11 17.49
N ASP A 103 1.29 -14.56 17.04
CA ASP A 103 1.58 -13.12 17.08
C ASP A 103 1.77 -12.45 15.70
N HIS A 104 1.78 -13.25 14.61
CA HIS A 104 2.09 -12.74 13.27
C HIS A 104 1.14 -13.31 12.22
N VAL A 105 0.67 -12.40 11.36
CA VAL A 105 -0.10 -12.74 10.15
C VAL A 105 0.36 -11.87 8.99
N GLU A 106 0.19 -12.35 7.79
CA GLU A 106 0.59 -11.65 6.57
C GLU A 106 -0.59 -11.58 5.59
N VAL A 107 -0.83 -10.40 5.03
CA VAL A 107 -1.88 -10.15 4.04
C VAL A 107 -1.59 -10.95 2.76
N PRO A 108 -2.61 -11.58 2.12
CA PRO A 108 -2.42 -12.33 0.87
C PRO A 108 -1.85 -11.47 -0.25
N ILE A 109 -0.93 -12.06 -1.04
CA ILE A 109 -0.26 -11.33 -2.14
C ILE A 109 -1.01 -11.47 -3.48
N PHE A 110 -1.85 -12.48 -3.65
CA PHE A 110 -2.56 -12.84 -4.89
C PHE A 110 -1.62 -12.90 -6.10
N ASP A 111 -1.85 -12.06 -7.09
CA ASP A 111 -1.03 -11.98 -8.31
C ASP A 111 0.17 -11.01 -8.19
N GLY A 112 0.41 -10.47 -6.99
CA GLY A 112 1.47 -9.50 -6.72
C GLY A 112 1.09 -8.04 -6.98
N SER A 113 -0.18 -7.76 -7.30
CA SER A 113 -0.72 -6.42 -7.52
C SER A 113 -1.85 -6.09 -6.52
N ALA A 114 -2.47 -4.92 -6.65
CA ALA A 114 -3.65 -4.54 -5.90
C ALA A 114 -4.98 -4.88 -6.62
N SER A 115 -4.93 -5.52 -7.79
CA SER A 115 -6.10 -5.74 -8.65
C SER A 115 -7.22 -6.51 -7.97
N GLU A 116 -6.89 -7.54 -7.18
CA GLU A 116 -7.90 -8.37 -6.52
C GLU A 116 -8.68 -7.55 -5.48
N TRP A 117 -8.00 -6.69 -4.75
CA TRP A 117 -8.61 -5.78 -3.80
C TRP A 117 -9.51 -4.73 -4.48
N VAL A 118 -9.02 -4.11 -5.57
CA VAL A 118 -9.81 -3.14 -6.35
C VAL A 118 -11.08 -3.78 -6.89
N LYS A 119 -10.98 -4.96 -7.54
CA LYS A 119 -12.15 -5.69 -8.05
C LYS A 119 -13.16 -6.00 -6.95
N ALA A 120 -12.68 -6.40 -5.78
CA ALA A 120 -13.54 -6.72 -4.65
C ALA A 120 -14.27 -5.48 -4.12
N ILE A 121 -13.58 -4.33 -4.03
CA ILE A 121 -14.18 -3.06 -3.63
C ILE A 121 -15.22 -2.60 -4.68
N GLU A 122 -14.89 -2.67 -5.97
CA GLU A 122 -15.82 -2.32 -7.06
C GLU A 122 -17.08 -3.18 -7.06
N GLN A 123 -16.94 -4.50 -6.79
CA GLN A 123 -18.07 -5.43 -6.73
C GLN A 123 -19.04 -5.13 -5.61
N VAL A 124 -18.53 -4.75 -4.43
CA VAL A 124 -19.39 -4.47 -3.27
C VAL A 124 -19.89 -3.03 -3.26
N GLY A 125 -19.13 -2.11 -3.88
CA GLY A 125 -19.41 -0.67 -3.91
C GLY A 125 -19.16 0.04 -2.59
N LEU A 126 -19.39 1.35 -2.62
CA LEU A 126 -19.20 2.24 -1.47
C LEU A 126 -20.55 2.82 -1.01
N LYS A 127 -20.59 3.22 0.25
CA LYS A 127 -21.67 4.02 0.84
C LYS A 127 -21.08 5.09 1.75
N VAL A 128 -21.86 6.12 2.03
CA VAL A 128 -21.53 7.13 3.03
C VAL A 128 -21.35 6.42 4.38
N ALA A 129 -20.22 6.67 5.05
CA ALA A 129 -20.00 6.23 6.42
C ALA A 129 -20.81 7.10 7.40
N THR A 130 -21.45 6.46 8.36
CA THR A 130 -22.13 7.14 9.46
C THR A 130 -21.61 6.60 10.79
N ASP A 131 -21.70 7.40 11.84
CA ASP A 131 -21.45 6.95 13.20
C ASP A 131 -22.67 6.16 13.76
N GLU A 132 -22.60 5.73 15.01
CA GLU A 132 -23.67 4.99 15.69
C GLU A 132 -24.98 5.80 15.80
N CYS A 133 -24.91 7.14 15.72
CA CYS A 133 -26.05 8.05 15.73
C CYS A 133 -26.59 8.34 14.32
N GLY A 134 -25.99 7.77 13.27
CA GLY A 134 -26.37 8.00 11.89
C GLY A 134 -25.82 9.29 11.28
N GLN A 135 -24.84 9.95 11.93
CA GLN A 135 -24.23 11.20 11.43
C GLN A 135 -23.05 10.89 10.51
N SER A 136 -22.99 11.56 9.37
CA SER A 136 -21.85 11.51 8.45
C SER A 136 -20.81 12.57 8.81
N TYR A 137 -19.53 12.23 8.61
CA TYR A 137 -18.43 13.16 8.86
C TYR A 137 -17.82 13.60 7.53
N GLU A 138 -17.30 14.82 7.52
CA GLU A 138 -16.58 15.34 6.37
C GLU A 138 -15.22 14.64 6.22
N ARG A 139 -14.87 14.30 4.99
CA ARG A 139 -13.56 13.75 4.64
C ARG A 139 -12.54 14.88 4.64
N MET A 140 -11.55 14.80 5.51
CA MET A 140 -10.46 15.76 5.61
C MET A 140 -9.27 15.31 4.77
N ALA A 141 -8.48 16.25 4.26
CA ALA A 141 -7.19 15.98 3.65
C ALA A 141 -6.12 16.94 4.19
N ALA A 142 -4.94 16.43 4.41
CA ALA A 142 -3.78 17.24 4.74
C ALA A 142 -3.26 17.95 3.49
N HIS A 143 -2.83 19.20 3.63
CA HIS A 143 -2.19 19.97 2.57
C HIS A 143 -0.75 20.28 2.95
N VAL A 144 0.16 20.09 2.03
CA VAL A 144 1.55 20.51 2.18
C VAL A 144 1.65 21.98 1.79
N ASN A 145 1.97 22.83 2.75
CA ASN A 145 2.10 24.27 2.54
C ASN A 145 3.55 24.70 2.29
N GLU A 146 4.50 23.96 2.85
CA GLU A 146 5.94 24.16 2.69
C GLU A 146 6.60 22.86 2.20
N PRO A 147 7.64 22.92 1.36
CA PRO A 147 8.31 21.72 0.88
C PRO A 147 8.90 20.87 2.02
N VAL A 148 8.56 19.59 2.03
CA VAL A 148 9.13 18.59 2.94
C VAL A 148 9.96 17.62 2.12
N HIS A 149 11.20 17.32 2.54
CA HIS A 149 12.03 16.37 1.82
C HIS A 149 12.95 15.58 2.73
N ILE A 150 13.26 14.37 2.29
CA ILE A 150 14.23 13.49 2.92
C ILE A 150 15.17 12.89 1.88
N ARG A 151 16.44 12.77 2.25
CA ARG A 151 17.46 12.11 1.44
C ARG A 151 18.21 11.08 2.28
N LYS A 152 18.28 9.85 1.79
CA LYS A 152 18.95 8.74 2.50
C LYS A 152 19.58 7.78 1.48
N ASN A 153 20.87 7.51 1.60
CA ASN A 153 21.59 6.50 0.79
C ASN A 153 21.38 6.64 -0.75
N GLY A 154 21.37 7.87 -1.26
CA GLY A 154 21.15 8.13 -2.69
C GLY A 154 19.70 8.08 -3.14
N SER A 155 18.77 7.81 -2.23
CA SER A 155 17.32 7.90 -2.45
C SER A 155 16.79 9.24 -1.96
N VAL A 156 15.73 9.73 -2.59
CA VAL A 156 15.08 11.01 -2.26
C VAL A 156 13.57 10.82 -2.24
N ALA A 157 12.92 11.41 -1.25
CA ALA A 157 11.48 11.62 -1.26
C ALA A 157 11.17 13.07 -0.85
N ALA A 158 10.23 13.69 -1.52
CA ALA A 158 9.82 15.07 -1.26
C ALA A 158 8.32 15.25 -1.51
N ALA A 159 7.72 16.19 -0.80
CA ALA A 159 6.36 16.66 -1.03
C ALA A 159 6.40 18.18 -1.19
N PHE A 160 5.85 18.69 -2.28
CA PHE A 160 5.77 20.10 -2.60
C PHE A 160 4.33 20.58 -2.57
N PRO A 161 4.06 21.85 -2.22
CA PRO A 161 2.74 22.44 -2.35
C PRO A 161 2.15 22.22 -3.75
N SER A 162 0.91 21.77 -3.79
CA SER A 162 0.17 21.54 -5.04
C SER A 162 -1.34 21.67 -4.76
N PRO A 163 -2.14 22.15 -5.72
CA PRO A 163 -3.59 22.21 -5.56
C PRO A 163 -4.27 20.84 -5.62
N GLU A 164 -3.56 19.81 -6.06
CA GLU A 164 -4.06 18.45 -6.27
C GLU A 164 -2.98 17.42 -5.96
N VAL A 165 -3.37 16.17 -5.75
CA VAL A 165 -2.42 15.08 -5.58
C VAL A 165 -1.77 14.76 -6.91
N ARG A 166 -0.44 14.85 -6.94
CA ARG A 166 0.42 14.41 -8.07
C ARG A 166 1.55 13.54 -7.55
N ILE A 167 1.94 12.54 -8.30
CA ILE A 167 3.02 11.63 -7.96
C ILE A 167 4.01 11.57 -9.12
N THR A 168 5.28 11.84 -8.85
CA THR A 168 6.39 11.55 -9.74
C THR A 168 7.32 10.55 -9.07
N TYR A 169 7.50 9.39 -9.69
CA TYR A 169 8.33 8.33 -9.12
C TYR A 169 9.38 7.87 -10.13
N GLY A 170 10.63 7.81 -9.68
CA GLY A 170 11.75 7.31 -10.48
C GLY A 170 12.41 6.10 -9.82
N ILE A 171 12.75 5.09 -10.62
CA ILE A 171 13.55 3.93 -10.21
C ILE A 171 14.82 3.82 -11.05
N GLY A 172 15.82 3.14 -10.53
CA GLY A 172 17.07 2.91 -11.25
C GLY A 172 17.71 1.58 -10.85
N PHE A 173 17.76 0.67 -11.80
CA PHE A 173 18.36 -0.68 -11.68
C PHE A 173 19.41 -0.87 -12.77
N PRO A 174 20.56 -0.15 -12.72
CA PRO A 174 21.59 -0.25 -13.77
C PRO A 174 22.17 -1.66 -13.91
N GLN A 175 22.12 -2.46 -12.84
CA GLN A 175 22.56 -3.86 -12.83
C GLN A 175 21.58 -4.81 -13.56
N ALA A 176 20.35 -4.38 -13.84
CA ALA A 176 19.32 -5.13 -14.57
C ALA A 176 18.81 -4.30 -15.76
N PRO A 177 19.47 -4.32 -16.93
CA PRO A 177 19.17 -3.43 -18.04
C PRO A 177 17.72 -3.51 -18.55
N ALA A 178 17.05 -4.67 -18.40
CA ALA A 178 15.65 -4.84 -18.77
C ALA A 178 14.68 -4.02 -17.88
N ILE A 179 15.06 -3.69 -16.64
CA ILE A 179 14.38 -2.71 -15.80
C ILE A 179 14.92 -1.32 -16.10
N GLY A 180 16.24 -1.14 -16.05
CA GLY A 180 16.94 0.10 -16.33
C GLY A 180 16.53 1.26 -15.44
N TYR A 181 16.37 2.42 -16.06
CA TYR A 181 15.85 3.64 -15.43
C TYR A 181 14.42 3.88 -15.94
N GLN A 182 13.48 4.03 -15.02
CA GLN A 182 12.08 4.30 -15.34
C GLN A 182 11.62 5.50 -14.52
N CYS A 183 10.72 6.29 -15.09
CA CYS A 183 10.09 7.41 -14.41
C CYS A 183 8.63 7.50 -14.82
N LEU A 184 7.76 7.61 -13.84
CA LEU A 184 6.34 7.85 -14.00
C LEU A 184 5.99 9.20 -13.37
N SER A 185 5.26 10.04 -14.10
CA SER A 185 4.62 11.24 -13.55
C SER A 185 3.12 11.12 -13.79
N SER A 186 2.34 11.12 -12.72
CA SER A 186 0.88 11.02 -12.84
C SER A 186 0.29 12.32 -13.40
N ALA A 187 -0.83 12.19 -14.13
CA ALA A 187 -1.85 13.23 -14.17
C ALA A 187 -2.38 13.48 -12.74
N PRO A 188 -3.32 14.42 -12.51
CA PRO A 188 -4.04 14.48 -11.25
C PRO A 188 -4.49 13.10 -10.83
N PHE A 189 -4.18 12.73 -9.58
CA PHE A 189 -4.40 11.38 -9.11
C PHE A 189 -5.84 11.21 -8.59
N ASP A 190 -6.57 10.28 -9.19
CA ASP A 190 -7.91 9.86 -8.75
C ASP A 190 -8.07 8.33 -8.82
N SER A 191 -9.21 7.82 -8.37
CA SER A 191 -9.52 6.38 -8.38
C SER A 191 -9.51 5.78 -9.79
N SER A 192 -9.95 6.53 -10.81
CA SER A 192 -9.95 6.08 -12.21
C SER A 192 -8.52 5.94 -12.77
N TYR A 193 -7.65 6.90 -12.46
CA TYR A 193 -6.24 6.80 -12.83
C TYR A 193 -5.58 5.60 -12.14
N TYR A 194 -5.82 5.45 -10.83
CA TYR A 194 -5.28 4.32 -10.07
C TYR A 194 -5.69 2.98 -10.66
N THR A 195 -6.98 2.76 -10.84
CA THR A 195 -7.53 1.49 -11.37
C THR A 195 -6.94 1.13 -12.73
N LYS A 196 -6.85 2.12 -13.64
CA LYS A 196 -6.40 1.89 -15.03
C LYS A 196 -4.87 1.83 -15.18
N GLN A 197 -4.12 2.54 -14.34
CA GLN A 197 -2.69 2.78 -14.59
C GLN A 197 -1.77 2.19 -13.52
N ILE A 198 -2.27 1.90 -12.31
CA ILE A 198 -1.44 1.53 -11.16
C ILE A 198 -1.83 0.17 -10.59
N ALA A 199 -3.10 -0.04 -10.28
CA ALA A 199 -3.60 -1.17 -9.47
C ALA A 199 -3.14 -2.55 -9.94
N SER A 200 -3.00 -2.75 -11.25
CA SER A 200 -2.61 -4.04 -11.83
C SER A 200 -1.10 -4.25 -11.96
N SER A 201 -0.27 -3.32 -11.47
CA SER A 201 1.19 -3.46 -11.53
C SER A 201 1.68 -4.44 -10.47
N ARG A 202 2.36 -5.49 -10.92
CA ARG A 202 2.85 -6.57 -10.04
C ARG A 202 4.16 -6.20 -9.35
N THR A 203 4.34 -6.73 -8.15
CA THR A 203 5.65 -6.70 -7.46
C THR A 203 6.72 -7.39 -8.30
N PHE A 204 7.98 -7.02 -8.08
CA PHE A 204 9.10 -7.54 -8.87
C PHE A 204 10.33 -7.80 -8.01
N CYS A 205 11.16 -8.69 -8.48
CA CYS A 205 12.47 -8.96 -7.87
C CYS A 205 13.54 -9.26 -8.92
N LEU A 206 14.81 -9.16 -8.51
CA LEU A 206 15.93 -9.66 -9.29
C LEU A 206 16.13 -11.14 -9.00
N TYR A 207 16.27 -11.94 -10.06
CA TYR A 207 16.47 -13.38 -9.95
C TYR A 207 17.70 -13.73 -9.09
N GLU A 208 18.76 -12.94 -9.23
CA GLU A 208 20.02 -13.11 -8.53
C GLU A 208 19.91 -12.85 -7.01
N GLU A 209 18.82 -12.20 -6.57
CA GLU A 209 18.56 -11.93 -5.14
C GLU A 209 17.61 -12.97 -4.51
N VAL A 210 16.93 -13.79 -5.32
CA VAL A 210 15.89 -14.74 -4.86
C VAL A 210 16.43 -15.71 -3.82
N GLU A 211 17.59 -16.32 -4.09
CA GLU A 211 18.20 -17.30 -3.18
C GLU A 211 18.57 -16.65 -1.83
N LYS A 212 19.16 -15.45 -1.87
CA LYS A 212 19.48 -14.69 -0.67
C LYS A 212 18.24 -14.38 0.16
N MET A 213 17.17 -13.94 -0.48
CA MET A 213 15.90 -13.65 0.20
C MET A 213 15.29 -14.91 0.83
N ARG A 214 15.31 -16.04 0.12
CA ARG A 214 14.85 -17.33 0.65
C ARG A 214 15.66 -17.82 1.85
N ASN A 215 16.98 -17.66 1.80
CA ASN A 215 17.88 -18.00 2.91
C ASN A 215 17.65 -17.12 4.16
N LEU A 216 17.13 -15.90 3.97
CA LEU A 216 16.67 -15.02 5.05
C LEU A 216 15.24 -15.36 5.54
N GLY A 217 14.63 -16.41 5.03
CA GLY A 217 13.28 -16.81 5.39
C GLY A 217 12.16 -15.98 4.73
N LEU A 218 12.51 -15.14 3.75
CA LEU A 218 11.59 -14.30 2.99
C LEU A 218 11.11 -14.99 1.71
N ILE A 219 10.07 -14.44 1.09
CA ILE A 219 9.51 -14.87 -0.21
C ILE A 219 9.26 -16.38 -0.35
N LYS A 220 8.93 -17.06 0.76
CA LYS A 220 8.62 -18.51 0.74
C LYS A 220 7.40 -18.84 -0.13
N GLY A 221 6.46 -17.90 -0.23
CA GLY A 221 5.28 -17.98 -1.09
C GLY A 221 5.48 -17.36 -2.46
N GLY A 222 6.66 -16.77 -2.74
CA GLY A 222 6.95 -16.11 -4.00
C GLY A 222 7.15 -17.07 -5.16
N GLY A 223 6.50 -16.77 -6.30
CA GLY A 223 6.56 -17.51 -7.54
C GLY A 223 6.32 -16.61 -8.75
N LEU A 224 6.39 -17.21 -9.95
CA LEU A 224 6.17 -16.47 -11.20
C LEU A 224 4.70 -16.05 -11.39
N GLU A 225 3.80 -16.62 -10.60
CA GLU A 225 2.37 -16.30 -10.57
C GLU A 225 2.05 -15.02 -9.79
N ASN A 226 2.91 -14.61 -8.88
CA ASN A 226 2.66 -13.48 -7.97
C ASN A 226 3.77 -12.43 -7.92
N GLY A 227 4.61 -12.40 -8.94
CA GLY A 227 5.64 -11.38 -9.10
C GLY A 227 6.29 -11.42 -10.46
N ILE A 228 6.90 -10.31 -10.88
CA ILE A 228 7.71 -10.26 -12.09
C ILE A 228 9.17 -10.49 -11.69
N VAL A 229 9.81 -11.43 -12.36
CA VAL A 229 11.21 -11.76 -12.09
C VAL A 229 12.09 -11.33 -13.26
N CYS A 230 13.10 -10.53 -12.96
CA CYS A 230 14.08 -10.05 -13.92
C CYS A 230 15.46 -10.61 -13.60
N SER A 231 16.10 -11.26 -14.57
CA SER A 231 17.52 -11.61 -14.48
C SER A 231 18.38 -10.50 -15.10
N ALA A 232 19.46 -10.17 -14.43
CA ALA A 232 20.43 -9.17 -14.92
C ALA A 232 20.97 -9.52 -16.31
N SER A 233 21.15 -10.82 -16.62
CA SER A 233 21.71 -11.28 -17.88
C SER A 233 20.68 -11.73 -18.93
N LYS A 234 19.49 -12.23 -18.50
CA LYS A 234 18.48 -12.79 -19.40
C LYS A 234 17.26 -11.90 -19.59
N GLY A 235 17.13 -10.81 -18.82
CA GLY A 235 15.94 -9.97 -18.83
C GLY A 235 14.75 -10.63 -18.11
N TRP A 236 13.54 -10.35 -18.58
CA TRP A 236 12.31 -10.85 -17.96
C TRP A 236 12.16 -12.36 -18.07
N LEU A 237 11.91 -13.05 -16.96
CA LEU A 237 11.75 -14.51 -16.92
C LEU A 237 10.29 -14.96 -17.10
N ASN A 238 9.33 -14.10 -16.83
CA ASN A 238 7.89 -14.39 -16.96
C ASN A 238 7.11 -13.27 -17.70
N PRO A 239 7.49 -12.92 -18.95
CA PRO A 239 6.74 -11.98 -19.77
C PRO A 239 5.34 -12.56 -20.12
N PRO A 240 4.37 -11.69 -20.55
CA PRO A 240 4.55 -10.27 -20.82
C PRO A 240 4.38 -9.42 -19.56
N LEU A 241 4.97 -8.21 -19.60
CA LEU A 241 4.65 -7.16 -18.66
C LEU A 241 3.26 -6.59 -18.97
N ARG A 242 2.53 -6.13 -17.95
CA ARG A 242 1.24 -5.45 -18.10
C ARG A 242 1.41 -4.01 -18.59
N PHE A 243 2.52 -3.38 -18.20
CA PHE A 243 2.95 -2.06 -18.66
C PHE A 243 4.44 -2.12 -18.96
N HIS A 244 4.92 -1.30 -19.92
CA HIS A 244 6.35 -1.23 -20.24
C HIS A 244 7.21 -0.78 -19.06
N ASP A 245 6.60 0.00 -18.14
CA ASP A 245 7.17 0.56 -16.91
C ASP A 245 6.53 -0.04 -15.64
N GLU A 246 6.06 -1.29 -15.72
CA GLU A 246 5.35 -1.98 -14.63
C GLU A 246 6.11 -1.93 -13.28
N PRO A 247 7.45 -2.11 -13.21
CA PRO A 247 8.19 -1.95 -11.98
C PRO A 247 8.07 -0.57 -11.34
N CYS A 248 8.12 0.49 -12.13
CA CYS A 248 7.97 1.86 -11.63
C CYS A 248 6.54 2.11 -11.13
N ARG A 249 5.52 1.62 -11.86
CA ARG A 249 4.11 1.71 -11.45
C ARG A 249 3.86 0.96 -10.15
N HIS A 250 4.47 -0.21 -9.99
CA HIS A 250 4.37 -0.94 -8.72
C HIS A 250 4.95 -0.13 -7.55
N LYS A 251 6.06 0.57 -7.75
CA LYS A 251 6.60 1.46 -6.71
C LYS A 251 5.69 2.65 -6.38
N VAL A 252 4.86 3.09 -7.33
CA VAL A 252 3.80 4.07 -7.04
C VAL A 252 2.67 3.41 -6.23
N LEU A 253 2.30 2.17 -6.53
CA LEU A 253 1.33 1.40 -5.74
C LEU A 253 1.78 1.28 -4.28
N ASP A 254 3.04 0.88 -4.05
CA ASP A 254 3.66 0.80 -2.73
C ASP A 254 3.61 2.15 -1.99
N LEU A 255 4.00 3.23 -2.68
CA LEU A 255 3.99 4.59 -2.11
C LEU A 255 2.59 4.99 -1.62
N ILE A 256 1.55 4.70 -2.40
CA ILE A 256 0.16 5.00 -2.05
C ILE A 256 -0.24 4.24 -0.78
N GLY A 257 0.07 2.95 -0.71
CA GLY A 257 -0.19 2.12 0.46
C GLY A 257 0.55 2.60 1.71
N ASP A 258 1.82 2.94 1.57
CA ASP A 258 2.64 3.43 2.69
C ASP A 258 2.19 4.81 3.18
N LEU A 259 1.86 5.74 2.27
CA LEU A 259 1.35 7.06 2.63
C LEU A 259 -0.08 7.01 3.17
N SER A 260 -0.85 5.98 2.84
CA SER A 260 -2.19 5.79 3.41
C SER A 260 -2.18 5.70 4.93
N LEU A 261 -1.05 5.30 5.52
CA LEU A 261 -0.82 5.23 6.97
C LEU A 261 -0.75 6.61 7.65
N PHE A 262 -0.71 7.67 6.88
CA PHE A 262 -0.83 9.04 7.38
C PHE A 262 -2.29 9.41 7.74
N ALA A 263 -3.29 8.66 7.23
CA ALA A 263 -4.70 8.88 7.52
C ALA A 263 -5.02 8.76 9.02
N ARG A 264 -5.90 9.60 9.51
CA ARG A 264 -6.44 9.57 10.88
C ARG A 264 -7.93 9.82 10.84
N PHE A 265 -8.69 9.08 11.65
CA PHE A 265 -10.13 9.32 11.84
C PHE A 265 -10.94 9.38 10.54
N GLY A 266 -10.63 8.50 9.57
CA GLY A 266 -11.31 8.50 8.27
C GLY A 266 -10.92 9.65 7.34
N SER A 267 -9.79 10.31 7.57
CA SER A 267 -9.23 11.30 6.65
C SER A 267 -8.54 10.61 5.45
N GLN A 268 -8.28 11.39 4.40
CA GLN A 268 -7.41 10.99 3.31
C GLN A 268 -5.97 10.79 3.81
N GLY A 269 -5.34 9.69 3.39
CA GLY A 269 -3.96 9.40 3.77
C GLY A 269 -2.94 10.08 2.88
N ILE A 270 -3.13 10.10 1.56
CA ILE A 270 -2.24 10.80 0.67
C ILE A 270 -2.45 12.31 0.82
N PRO A 271 -1.41 13.11 1.20
CA PRO A 271 -1.58 14.54 1.32
C PRO A 271 -1.80 15.19 -0.06
N VAL A 272 -2.54 16.29 -0.10
CA VAL A 272 -2.66 17.13 -1.29
C VAL A 272 -1.33 17.84 -1.51
N ALA A 273 -0.54 17.29 -2.41
CA ALA A 273 0.83 17.69 -2.69
C ALA A 273 1.30 17.11 -4.04
N HIS A 274 2.38 17.67 -4.57
CA HIS A 274 3.19 16.98 -5.59
C HIS A 274 4.27 16.15 -4.87
N ILE A 275 4.09 14.84 -4.82
CA ILE A 275 5.00 13.89 -4.18
C ILE A 275 6.00 13.41 -5.22
N VAL A 276 7.29 13.58 -4.92
CA VAL A 276 8.39 13.20 -5.81
C VAL A 276 9.29 12.21 -5.10
N VAL A 277 9.47 11.02 -5.68
CA VAL A 277 10.31 9.97 -5.09
C VAL A 277 11.30 9.45 -6.14
N TYR A 278 12.54 9.28 -5.75
CA TYR A 278 13.58 8.63 -6.55
C TYR A 278 14.27 7.54 -5.76
N LYS A 279 14.27 6.31 -6.30
CA LYS A 279 14.84 5.10 -5.67
C LYS A 279 14.29 4.84 -4.27
N GLY A 280 13.02 5.15 -4.04
CA GLY A 280 12.37 4.93 -2.76
C GLY A 280 12.02 3.46 -2.50
N GLY A 281 11.64 3.20 -1.28
CA GLY A 281 11.08 1.95 -0.76
C GLY A 281 10.37 2.22 0.55
N HIS A 282 9.76 1.21 1.16
CA HIS A 282 8.87 1.33 2.33
C HIS A 282 9.47 2.15 3.47
N ALA A 283 10.74 1.94 3.81
CA ALA A 283 11.43 2.72 4.86
C ALA A 283 11.47 4.23 4.54
N LEU A 284 11.78 4.61 3.29
CA LEU A 284 11.82 6.03 2.88
C LEU A 284 10.42 6.63 2.83
N HIS A 285 9.43 5.86 2.38
CA HIS A 285 8.02 6.29 2.35
C HIS A 285 7.51 6.52 3.78
N ALA A 286 7.81 5.61 4.71
CA ALA A 286 7.46 5.75 6.12
C ALA A 286 8.15 6.97 6.77
N ASP A 287 9.42 7.20 6.45
CA ASP A 287 10.15 8.38 6.93
C ASP A 287 9.51 9.68 6.40
N LEU A 288 9.11 9.72 5.12
CA LEU A 288 8.38 10.86 4.56
C LEU A 288 7.04 11.08 5.28
N ALA A 289 6.26 10.00 5.51
CA ALA A 289 4.99 10.08 6.22
C ALA A 289 5.16 10.61 7.65
N ARG A 290 6.20 10.19 8.38
CA ARG A 290 6.52 10.72 9.73
C ARG A 290 6.89 12.19 9.69
N MET A 291 7.70 12.62 8.71
CA MET A 291 8.05 14.03 8.55
C MET A 291 6.82 14.90 8.24
N LEU A 292 5.93 14.43 7.37
CA LEU A 292 4.65 15.09 7.09
C LEU A 292 3.80 15.19 8.36
N SER A 293 3.71 14.13 9.17
CA SER A 293 2.98 14.17 10.45
C SER A 293 3.53 15.18 11.46
N ALA A 294 4.82 15.47 11.40
CA ALA A 294 5.46 16.47 12.27
C ALA A 294 5.34 17.91 11.73
N SER A 295 4.99 18.08 10.44
CA SER A 295 4.99 19.38 9.73
C SER A 295 3.59 19.95 9.49
N ILE A 296 2.54 19.12 9.62
CA ILE A 296 1.14 19.47 9.40
C ILE A 296 0.34 19.29 10.70
#